data_46f569c29daa623e66661a34b010e82e
#
_entry.id   46f569c29daa623e66661a34b010e82e
#
_cell.length_a   1.000
_cell.length_b   1.000
_cell.length_c   1.000
_cell.angle_alpha   90.00
_cell.angle_beta   90.00
_cell.angle_gamma   90.00
#
_symmetry.space_group_name_H-M   'P 1'
#
loop_
_entity.id
_entity.type
_entity.pdbx_description
1 polymer ?
#
loop_
_entity_poly.entity_id
_entity_poly.type
_entity_poly.pdbx_seq_one_letter_code
_entity_poly.pdbx_strand_id
1 'polypeptide(L)'
;MATAWDPAQQQTVQGDPAAPATLNQQGNLDSATLAGVIGLSAWQLQTSTTQDPQTLTAWAKGVQTRAELARIRGHLRCMGTALAVPGALVQVSGVGKRFAGAVFVTAVEHAMVGGFWHTDVEFGLDPHWQPTTGDVQGPPAAGLLPAVSGLQIGVVMKLDGDPQGAQRIQVSLPVNQAATEGVWARLLQGYASSGFGAFFLPEVGDEVIVGHLNDDPCHPVVLGAVYSASHVPPYTMEAPNDTKAIVTRARHVLAFDEKNKTITVTTPAKNQIVLDDTGESILVQDQHGNSVKLSATGIACTSPKDITLTAQGSIRLSADMSIELAAQADVKATGLNVQCEAQVGFSGKGAATAELSASGQTIVQGAMVMIN
;
A
#
# COMPACT_ATOMS: atom_id res chain seq x y z
N MET A 1 20.84 -11.70 -21.50
CA MET A 1 20.61 -12.15 -20.12
C MET A 1 19.25 -11.61 -19.65
N ALA A 2 18.47 -12.36 -18.90
CA ALA A 2 17.17 -11.93 -18.39
C ALA A 2 17.15 -11.91 -16.87
N THR A 3 16.43 -10.95 -16.28
CA THR A 3 16.38 -10.68 -14.84
C THR A 3 14.94 -10.43 -14.41
N ALA A 4 14.56 -10.95 -13.24
CA ALA A 4 13.26 -10.76 -12.62
C ALA A 4 13.39 -10.41 -11.14
N TRP A 5 12.32 -9.93 -10.54
CA TRP A 5 12.23 -9.68 -9.09
C TRP A 5 11.61 -10.90 -8.39
N ASP A 6 12.24 -11.36 -7.31
CA ASP A 6 11.68 -12.37 -6.41
C ASP A 6 11.23 -11.70 -5.09
N PRO A 7 9.92 -11.54 -4.88
CA PRO A 7 9.39 -10.92 -3.67
C PRO A 7 9.56 -11.77 -2.41
N ALA A 8 9.73 -13.10 -2.54
CA ALA A 8 9.93 -13.98 -1.40
C ALA A 8 11.34 -13.85 -0.81
N GLN A 9 12.32 -13.69 -1.68
CA GLN A 9 13.72 -13.50 -1.29
C GLN A 9 14.16 -12.04 -1.28
N GLN A 10 13.30 -11.11 -1.75
CA GLN A 10 13.57 -9.68 -1.90
C GLN A 10 14.87 -9.38 -2.65
N GLN A 11 15.11 -10.11 -3.73
CA GLN A 11 16.30 -9.96 -4.57
C GLN A 11 15.99 -10.19 -6.04
N THR A 12 16.93 -9.82 -6.90
CA THR A 12 16.84 -10.10 -8.32
C THR A 12 17.32 -11.52 -8.62
N VAL A 13 16.52 -12.25 -9.41
CA VAL A 13 16.85 -13.57 -9.96
C VAL A 13 17.27 -13.39 -11.41
N GLN A 14 18.29 -14.13 -11.86
CA GLN A 14 18.82 -14.07 -13.21
C GLN A 14 18.76 -15.45 -13.85
N GLY A 15 18.46 -15.46 -15.17
CA GLY A 15 18.67 -16.63 -16.01
C GLY A 15 20.08 -16.66 -16.58
N ASP A 16 20.48 -17.82 -17.10
CA ASP A 16 21.77 -17.96 -17.79
C ASP A 16 21.85 -17.04 -19.02
N PRO A 17 23.03 -16.50 -19.35
CA PRO A 17 23.23 -15.77 -20.58
C PRO A 17 22.95 -16.66 -21.80
N ALA A 18 22.15 -16.15 -22.74
CA ALA A 18 21.95 -16.86 -23.99
C ALA A 18 23.23 -16.79 -24.84
N ALA A 19 23.72 -17.94 -25.28
CA ALA A 19 24.75 -18.02 -26.28
C ALA A 19 24.20 -17.63 -27.68
N PRO A 20 25.02 -17.16 -28.61
CA PRO A 20 24.61 -16.92 -29.98
C PRO A 20 23.97 -18.18 -30.58
N ALA A 21 22.80 -18.02 -31.18
CA ALA A 21 22.12 -19.13 -31.82
C ALA A 21 22.81 -19.48 -33.16
N THR A 22 23.02 -20.77 -33.41
CA THR A 22 23.63 -21.26 -34.65
C THR A 22 22.62 -22.01 -35.53
N LEU A 23 21.36 -21.53 -35.54
CA LEU A 23 20.28 -22.20 -36.26
C LEU A 23 20.44 -22.17 -37.77
N ASN A 24 20.95 -21.08 -38.32
CA ASN A 24 21.22 -20.93 -39.73
C ASN A 24 22.59 -20.29 -39.96
N GLN A 25 23.37 -20.88 -40.84
CA GLN A 25 24.67 -20.35 -41.26
C GLN A 25 24.47 -19.57 -42.56
N GLN A 26 23.97 -18.35 -42.46
CA GLN A 26 23.76 -17.46 -43.60
C GLN A 26 24.72 -16.28 -43.56
N GLY A 27 25.41 -16.02 -44.66
CA GLY A 27 26.30 -14.90 -44.79
C GLY A 27 27.64 -15.10 -44.04
N ASN A 28 28.47 -14.07 -44.10
CA ASN A 28 29.78 -14.03 -43.47
C ASN A 28 29.90 -13.03 -42.31
N LEU A 29 28.78 -12.53 -41.80
CA LEU A 29 28.68 -11.71 -40.59
C LEU A 29 27.66 -12.34 -39.66
N ASP A 30 28.12 -12.77 -38.50
CA ASP A 30 27.24 -13.27 -37.44
C ASP A 30 26.72 -12.12 -36.56
N SER A 31 25.78 -12.45 -35.69
CA SER A 31 25.18 -11.48 -34.77
C SER A 31 26.17 -10.90 -33.76
N ALA A 32 27.18 -11.68 -33.36
CA ALA A 32 28.22 -11.22 -32.44
C ALA A 32 29.12 -10.17 -33.10
N THR A 33 29.53 -10.40 -34.35
CA THR A 33 30.30 -9.44 -35.15
C THR A 33 29.51 -8.13 -35.33
N LEU A 34 28.22 -8.22 -35.68
CA LEU A 34 27.37 -7.04 -35.85
C LEU A 34 27.17 -6.27 -34.55
N ALA A 35 26.94 -6.96 -33.45
CA ALA A 35 26.83 -6.35 -32.10
C ALA A 35 28.13 -5.62 -31.71
N GLY A 36 29.29 -6.22 -32.03
CA GLY A 36 30.61 -5.61 -31.82
C GLY A 36 30.82 -4.30 -32.59
N VAL A 37 30.28 -4.18 -33.81
CA VAL A 37 30.34 -2.94 -34.59
C VAL A 37 29.61 -1.78 -33.94
N ILE A 38 28.46 -2.03 -33.33
CA ILE A 38 27.66 -1.00 -32.62
C ILE A 38 28.04 -0.87 -31.15
N GLY A 39 29.02 -1.63 -30.66
CA GLY A 39 29.47 -1.58 -29.27
C GLY A 39 28.50 -2.19 -28.26
N LEU A 40 27.54 -2.99 -28.70
CA LEU A 40 26.57 -3.66 -27.82
C LEU A 40 27.16 -4.95 -27.25
N SER A 41 27.69 -4.91 -26.05
CA SER A 41 28.29 -6.07 -25.39
C SER A 41 27.27 -7.06 -24.82
N ALA A 42 26.12 -6.56 -24.37
CA ALA A 42 25.04 -7.37 -23.82
C ALA A 42 23.69 -6.66 -23.94
N TRP A 43 22.65 -7.43 -24.20
CA TRP A 43 21.28 -6.98 -24.11
C TRP A 43 20.66 -7.54 -22.83
N GLN A 44 20.19 -6.63 -21.95
CA GLN A 44 19.56 -6.98 -20.69
C GLN A 44 18.05 -6.95 -20.85
N LEU A 45 17.40 -8.09 -20.58
CA LEU A 45 15.95 -8.21 -20.51
C LEU A 45 15.53 -8.13 -19.04
N GLN A 46 14.50 -7.37 -18.74
CA GLN A 46 14.05 -7.13 -17.37
C GLN A 46 12.55 -7.24 -17.28
N THR A 47 12.06 -7.85 -16.18
CA THR A 47 10.65 -7.86 -15.83
C THR A 47 10.48 -7.69 -14.33
N SER A 48 9.42 -7.00 -13.91
CA SER A 48 9.03 -6.88 -12.49
C SER A 48 8.19 -8.06 -12.00
N THR A 49 7.72 -8.93 -12.91
CA THR A 49 6.96 -10.12 -12.53
C THR A 49 7.90 -11.24 -12.11
N THR A 50 7.51 -11.98 -11.07
CA THR A 50 8.28 -13.13 -10.57
C THR A 50 8.42 -14.20 -11.64
N GLN A 51 9.65 -14.61 -11.93
CA GLN A 51 9.96 -15.68 -12.88
C GLN A 51 11.07 -16.58 -12.30
N ASP A 52 11.03 -17.86 -12.62
CA ASP A 52 12.09 -18.77 -12.25
C ASP A 52 13.30 -18.66 -13.22
N PRO A 53 14.52 -19.10 -12.79
CA PRO A 53 15.73 -19.00 -13.62
C PRO A 53 15.63 -19.73 -14.97
N GLN A 54 14.89 -20.83 -15.04
CA GLN A 54 14.74 -21.61 -16.28
C GLN A 54 13.89 -20.83 -17.29
N THR A 55 12.80 -20.22 -16.83
CA THR A 55 11.95 -19.34 -17.66
C THR A 55 12.74 -18.13 -18.16
N LEU A 56 13.55 -17.49 -17.31
CA LEU A 56 14.41 -16.37 -17.69
C LEU A 56 15.46 -16.80 -18.73
N THR A 57 16.06 -17.97 -18.56
CA THR A 57 17.00 -18.55 -19.53
C THR A 57 16.32 -18.83 -20.87
N ALA A 58 15.13 -19.43 -20.85
CA ALA A 58 14.34 -19.71 -22.05
C ALA A 58 13.94 -18.40 -22.76
N TRP A 59 13.54 -17.37 -22.03
CA TRP A 59 13.23 -16.05 -22.59
C TRP A 59 14.44 -15.42 -23.26
N ALA A 60 15.60 -15.42 -22.60
CA ALA A 60 16.84 -14.90 -23.17
C ALA A 60 17.23 -15.63 -24.46
N LYS A 61 17.13 -16.98 -24.46
CA LYS A 61 17.38 -17.82 -25.64
C LYS A 61 16.42 -17.53 -26.79
N GLY A 62 15.13 -17.40 -26.47
CA GLY A 62 14.08 -17.07 -27.45
C GLY A 62 14.33 -15.73 -28.15
N VAL A 63 14.68 -14.69 -27.38
CA VAL A 63 15.00 -13.36 -27.92
C VAL A 63 16.27 -13.42 -28.79
N GLN A 64 17.32 -14.13 -28.34
CA GLN A 64 18.55 -14.30 -29.09
C GLN A 64 18.32 -15.04 -30.40
N THR A 65 17.56 -16.13 -30.38
CA THR A 65 17.20 -16.91 -31.58
C THR A 65 16.44 -16.07 -32.58
N ARG A 66 15.45 -15.28 -32.14
CA ARG A 66 14.69 -14.39 -33.03
C ARG A 66 15.58 -13.32 -33.66
N ALA A 67 16.46 -12.70 -32.86
CA ALA A 67 17.41 -11.71 -33.37
C ALA A 67 18.31 -12.28 -34.44
N GLU A 68 18.80 -13.51 -34.25
CA GLU A 68 19.63 -14.19 -35.26
C GLU A 68 18.84 -14.47 -36.54
N LEU A 69 17.65 -14.99 -36.46
CA LEU A 69 16.80 -15.28 -37.60
C LEU A 69 16.28 -14.02 -38.31
N ALA A 70 16.22 -12.88 -37.62
CA ALA A 70 15.85 -11.59 -38.21
C ALA A 70 17.03 -10.86 -38.89
N ARG A 71 18.25 -11.34 -38.71
CA ARG A 71 19.48 -10.68 -39.16
C ARG A 71 19.55 -10.48 -40.68
N ILE A 72 19.14 -11.47 -41.46
CA ILE A 72 19.05 -11.39 -42.92
C ILE A 72 17.67 -11.86 -43.36
N ARG A 73 16.94 -10.96 -43.99
CA ARG A 73 15.58 -11.19 -44.49
C ARG A 73 15.55 -10.97 -45.98
N GLY A 74 14.68 -11.71 -46.65
CA GLY A 74 14.50 -11.55 -48.09
C GLY A 74 13.51 -12.52 -48.67
N HIS A 75 13.42 -12.46 -49.98
CA HIS A 75 12.61 -13.41 -50.75
C HIS A 75 13.41 -13.90 -51.95
N LEU A 76 13.12 -15.11 -52.38
CA LEU A 76 13.64 -15.68 -53.59
C LEU A 76 12.50 -16.36 -54.39
N ARG A 77 12.58 -16.22 -55.72
CA ARG A 77 11.69 -16.92 -56.60
C ARG A 77 12.44 -18.01 -57.34
N CYS A 78 11.92 -19.19 -57.38
CA CYS A 78 12.46 -20.30 -58.13
C CYS A 78 11.35 -21.00 -58.96
N MET A 79 11.76 -21.96 -59.82
CA MET A 79 10.82 -22.85 -60.47
C MET A 79 10.02 -23.61 -59.43
N GLY A 80 8.76 -23.93 -59.73
CA GLY A 80 7.86 -24.59 -58.80
C GLY A 80 8.47 -25.81 -58.12
N THR A 81 8.45 -25.80 -56.79
CA THR A 81 8.93 -26.88 -55.95
C THR A 81 8.13 -26.98 -54.68
N ALA A 82 7.79 -28.20 -54.26
CA ALA A 82 7.15 -28.46 -52.96
C ALA A 82 8.15 -28.73 -51.84
N LEU A 83 9.46 -28.60 -52.08
CA LEU A 83 10.49 -28.90 -51.06
C LEU A 83 10.70 -27.78 -50.06
N ALA A 84 10.37 -26.55 -50.42
CA ALA A 84 10.42 -25.42 -49.48
C ALA A 84 9.15 -25.40 -48.64
N VAL A 85 9.31 -25.53 -47.32
CA VAL A 85 8.20 -25.47 -46.35
C VAL A 85 8.53 -24.48 -45.20
N PRO A 86 7.57 -23.74 -44.67
CA PRO A 86 7.81 -22.86 -43.53
C PRO A 86 8.42 -23.61 -42.33
N GLY A 87 9.40 -23.03 -41.68
CA GLY A 87 10.16 -23.63 -40.57
C GLY A 87 11.38 -24.47 -41.02
N ALA A 88 11.55 -24.74 -42.30
CA ALA A 88 12.72 -25.48 -42.81
C ALA A 88 13.89 -24.54 -43.15
N LEU A 89 15.07 -25.14 -43.35
CA LEU A 89 16.24 -24.45 -43.87
C LEU A 89 16.40 -24.77 -45.35
N VAL A 90 16.64 -23.75 -46.17
CA VAL A 90 16.92 -23.87 -47.61
C VAL A 90 18.32 -23.32 -47.87
N GLN A 91 19.14 -24.05 -48.62
CA GLN A 91 20.47 -23.63 -48.99
C GLN A 91 20.41 -22.69 -50.22
N VAL A 92 20.90 -21.45 -50.01
CA VAL A 92 21.00 -20.45 -51.08
C VAL A 92 22.43 -20.28 -51.47
N SER A 93 22.69 -20.35 -52.79
CA SER A 93 24.04 -20.20 -53.40
C SER A 93 24.01 -19.22 -54.56
N GLY A 94 25.18 -18.74 -55.00
CA GLY A 94 25.29 -17.83 -56.12
C GLY A 94 24.97 -16.36 -55.85
N VAL A 95 24.60 -16.00 -54.62
CA VAL A 95 24.19 -14.62 -54.21
C VAL A 95 25.31 -13.86 -53.50
N GLY A 96 26.55 -14.31 -53.62
CA GLY A 96 27.69 -13.72 -52.94
C GLY A 96 27.82 -14.14 -51.47
N LYS A 97 29.05 -13.99 -50.93
CA LYS A 97 29.42 -14.46 -49.58
C LYS A 97 28.58 -13.81 -48.47
N ARG A 98 27.99 -12.65 -48.70
CA ARG A 98 27.19 -11.91 -47.70
C ARG A 98 25.82 -12.56 -47.42
N PHE A 99 25.20 -13.15 -48.44
CA PHE A 99 23.83 -13.63 -48.40
C PHE A 99 23.67 -15.13 -48.61
N ALA A 100 24.74 -15.79 -49.12
CA ALA A 100 24.73 -17.23 -49.35
C ALA A 100 24.71 -18.00 -48.03
N GLY A 101 24.15 -19.20 -48.06
CA GLY A 101 24.08 -20.10 -46.87
C GLY A 101 22.68 -20.63 -46.62
N ALA A 102 22.48 -21.21 -45.44
CA ALA A 102 21.20 -21.76 -45.03
C ALA A 102 20.25 -20.63 -44.57
N VAL A 103 19.14 -20.47 -45.28
CA VAL A 103 18.08 -19.48 -44.91
C VAL A 103 16.94 -20.17 -44.21
N PHE A 104 16.38 -19.52 -43.19
CA PHE A 104 15.21 -20.02 -42.48
C PHE A 104 13.94 -19.54 -43.19
N VAL A 105 13.12 -20.49 -43.71
CA VAL A 105 11.91 -20.20 -44.45
C VAL A 105 10.79 -19.77 -43.52
N THR A 106 10.22 -18.62 -43.79
CA THR A 106 9.09 -18.06 -42.99
C THR A 106 7.75 -18.18 -43.70
N ALA A 107 7.73 -18.02 -45.01
CA ALA A 107 6.53 -18.21 -45.82
C ALA A 107 6.87 -18.80 -47.19
N VAL A 108 5.92 -19.46 -47.80
CA VAL A 108 5.99 -20.01 -49.15
C VAL A 108 4.72 -19.69 -49.89
N GLU A 109 4.84 -19.09 -51.06
CA GLU A 109 3.72 -18.86 -51.99
C GLU A 109 3.94 -19.63 -53.27
N HIS A 110 2.94 -20.37 -53.71
CA HIS A 110 2.95 -21.05 -54.99
C HIS A 110 2.05 -20.33 -55.96
N ALA A 111 2.61 -19.88 -57.08
CA ALA A 111 1.86 -19.20 -58.12
C ALA A 111 1.94 -19.96 -59.45
N MET A 112 0.84 -20.13 -60.13
CA MET A 112 0.76 -20.66 -61.46
C MET A 112 0.28 -19.57 -62.42
N VAL A 113 1.21 -19.07 -63.24
CA VAL A 113 0.94 -17.93 -64.11
C VAL A 113 1.40 -18.28 -65.53
N GLY A 114 0.51 -18.15 -66.50
CA GLY A 114 0.81 -18.45 -67.91
C GLY A 114 1.25 -19.89 -68.18
N GLY A 115 0.79 -20.85 -67.36
CA GLY A 115 1.18 -22.26 -67.46
C GLY A 115 2.51 -22.61 -66.78
N PHE A 116 3.19 -21.65 -66.14
CA PHE A 116 4.41 -21.87 -65.39
C PHE A 116 4.13 -21.83 -63.89
N TRP A 117 4.66 -22.84 -63.20
CA TRP A 117 4.61 -22.89 -61.76
C TRP A 117 5.89 -22.24 -61.16
N HIS A 118 5.67 -21.26 -60.28
CA HIS A 118 6.72 -20.59 -59.52
C HIS A 118 6.50 -20.81 -58.03
N THR A 119 7.59 -20.87 -57.28
CA THR A 119 7.58 -20.88 -55.80
C THR A 119 8.35 -19.67 -55.34
N ASP A 120 7.64 -18.80 -54.61
CA ASP A 120 8.20 -17.68 -53.87
C ASP A 120 8.44 -18.11 -52.41
N VAL A 121 9.69 -17.98 -51.98
CA VAL A 121 10.11 -18.35 -50.62
C VAL A 121 10.51 -17.08 -49.89
N GLU A 122 9.79 -16.75 -48.82
CA GLU A 122 10.18 -15.70 -47.91
C GLU A 122 11.05 -16.30 -46.78
N PHE A 123 12.13 -15.63 -46.41
CA PHE A 123 13.02 -16.12 -45.40
C PHE A 123 13.48 -15.03 -44.44
N GLY A 124 13.82 -15.43 -43.20
CA GLY A 124 14.16 -14.57 -42.06
C GLY A 124 12.93 -14.07 -41.30
N LEU A 125 13.00 -14.05 -39.99
CA LEU A 125 11.88 -13.62 -39.14
C LEU A 125 11.69 -12.10 -39.12
N ASP A 126 10.48 -11.66 -38.88
CA ASP A 126 10.21 -10.28 -38.50
C ASP A 126 10.86 -9.98 -37.14
N PRO A 127 11.62 -8.88 -36.99
CA PRO A 127 12.18 -8.49 -35.69
C PRO A 127 11.11 -8.15 -34.65
N HIS A 128 9.93 -7.69 -35.08
CA HIS A 128 8.83 -7.42 -34.19
C HIS A 128 8.17 -8.72 -33.71
N TRP A 129 7.93 -8.79 -32.43
CA TRP A 129 7.23 -9.95 -31.88
C TRP A 129 5.74 -9.77 -32.06
N GLN A 130 5.07 -10.78 -32.60
CA GLN A 130 3.63 -10.73 -32.88
C GLN A 130 2.77 -10.27 -31.68
N PRO A 131 3.03 -10.71 -30.41
CA PRO A 131 2.27 -10.20 -29.26
C PRO A 131 2.41 -8.70 -29.01
N THR A 132 3.41 -8.04 -29.59
CA THR A 132 3.62 -6.58 -29.47
C THR A 132 3.00 -5.80 -30.64
N THR A 133 2.36 -6.49 -31.59
CA THR A 133 1.63 -5.84 -32.70
C THR A 133 0.24 -5.42 -32.25
N GLY A 134 -0.23 -4.27 -32.71
CA GLY A 134 -1.53 -3.72 -32.33
C GLY A 134 -2.74 -4.62 -32.66
N ASP A 135 -2.59 -5.52 -33.61
CA ASP A 135 -3.66 -6.44 -34.03
C ASP A 135 -3.92 -7.60 -33.07
N VAL A 136 -2.98 -7.86 -32.14
CA VAL A 136 -3.05 -8.98 -31.20
C VAL A 136 -3.48 -8.50 -29.82
N GLN A 137 -3.22 -7.24 -29.46
CA GLN A 137 -3.64 -6.64 -28.19
C GLN A 137 -4.94 -5.86 -28.40
N GLY A 138 -5.85 -5.98 -27.43
CA GLY A 138 -7.00 -5.07 -27.37
C GLY A 138 -6.51 -3.62 -27.35
N PRO A 139 -7.07 -2.74 -28.20
CA PRO A 139 -6.60 -1.36 -28.25
C PRO A 139 -6.87 -0.64 -26.92
N PRO A 140 -5.91 0.17 -26.41
CA PRO A 140 -6.15 1.03 -25.25
C PRO A 140 -7.38 1.92 -25.49
N ALA A 141 -8.13 2.23 -24.42
CA ALA A 141 -9.42 2.91 -24.47
C ALA A 141 -10.44 2.24 -25.43
N ALA A 142 -10.32 0.92 -25.61
CA ALA A 142 -11.10 0.11 -26.56
C ALA A 142 -11.07 0.64 -28.00
N GLY A 143 -10.08 1.44 -28.37
CA GLY A 143 -9.96 2.10 -29.66
C GLY A 143 -10.98 3.22 -29.92
N LEU A 144 -11.74 3.62 -28.91
CA LEU A 144 -12.81 4.63 -29.05
C LEU A 144 -12.27 6.05 -28.93
N LEU A 145 -11.23 6.27 -28.12
CA LEU A 145 -10.64 7.57 -27.84
C LEU A 145 -9.11 7.48 -27.86
N PRO A 146 -8.41 8.61 -28.03
CA PRO A 146 -6.97 8.66 -27.78
C PRO A 146 -6.66 8.22 -26.34
N ALA A 147 -5.83 7.21 -26.20
CA ALA A 147 -5.50 6.61 -24.92
C ALA A 147 -4.63 7.55 -24.06
N VAL A 148 -4.83 7.50 -22.75
CA VAL A 148 -4.00 8.15 -21.74
C VAL A 148 -3.27 7.07 -20.95
N SER A 149 -2.07 6.72 -21.39
CA SER A 149 -1.26 5.69 -20.75
C SER A 149 -0.39 6.27 -19.63
N GLY A 150 -0.17 5.43 -18.60
CA GLY A 150 0.67 5.77 -17.45
C GLY A 150 -0.08 6.53 -16.35
N LEU A 151 0.70 7.13 -15.45
CA LEU A 151 0.19 7.89 -14.31
C LEU A 151 0.44 9.39 -14.53
N GLN A 152 -0.49 10.20 -14.06
CA GLN A 152 -0.42 11.66 -14.15
C GLN A 152 -0.50 12.28 -12.75
N ILE A 153 0.06 13.47 -12.62
CA ILE A 153 -0.14 14.31 -11.44
C ILE A 153 -1.46 15.05 -11.61
N GLY A 154 -2.27 15.02 -10.56
CA GLY A 154 -3.48 15.83 -10.43
C GLY A 154 -3.43 16.72 -9.19
N VAL A 155 -4.24 17.75 -9.17
CA VAL A 155 -4.47 18.59 -7.98
C VAL A 155 -5.96 18.59 -7.68
N VAL A 156 -6.31 18.33 -6.43
CA VAL A 156 -7.71 18.24 -5.98
C VAL A 156 -8.36 19.63 -6.03
N MET A 157 -9.49 19.74 -6.69
CA MET A 157 -10.24 20.98 -6.83
C MET A 157 -11.53 21.01 -6.01
N LYS A 158 -12.28 19.90 -6.00
CA LYS A 158 -13.53 19.77 -5.24
C LYS A 158 -13.73 18.36 -4.73
N LEU A 159 -14.35 18.25 -3.57
CA LEU A 159 -14.67 16.96 -2.93
C LEU A 159 -16.16 16.63 -3.01
N ASP A 160 -16.98 17.57 -3.45
CA ASP A 160 -18.43 17.48 -3.52
C ASP A 160 -18.96 17.96 -4.86
N GLY A 161 -20.29 17.84 -5.04
CA GLY A 161 -20.95 18.37 -6.24
C GLY A 161 -20.75 17.52 -7.48
N ASP A 162 -20.42 16.22 -7.36
CA ASP A 162 -20.36 15.28 -8.50
C ASP A 162 -21.72 15.27 -9.24
N PRO A 163 -21.77 15.71 -10.51
CA PRO A 163 -23.04 15.86 -11.24
C PRO A 163 -23.75 14.53 -11.50
N GLN A 164 -23.06 13.40 -11.35
CA GLN A 164 -23.65 12.07 -11.54
C GLN A 164 -23.93 11.37 -10.20
N GLY A 165 -23.56 11.96 -9.06
CA GLY A 165 -23.72 11.33 -7.75
C GLY A 165 -22.90 10.05 -7.57
N ALA A 166 -21.85 9.85 -8.35
CA ALA A 166 -21.04 8.64 -8.40
C ALA A 166 -19.87 8.62 -7.40
N GLN A 167 -19.93 9.52 -6.38
CA GLN A 167 -18.93 9.63 -5.30
C GLN A 167 -17.52 9.87 -5.82
N ARG A 168 -17.39 10.78 -6.80
CA ARG A 168 -16.14 11.20 -7.41
C ARG A 168 -15.68 12.54 -6.83
N ILE A 169 -14.38 12.78 -6.89
CA ILE A 169 -13.76 14.08 -6.60
C ILE A 169 -13.32 14.75 -7.89
N GLN A 170 -13.28 16.07 -7.92
CA GLN A 170 -12.83 16.83 -9.08
C GLN A 170 -11.35 17.15 -8.96
N VAL A 171 -10.56 16.79 -9.97
CA VAL A 171 -9.11 17.04 -10.03
C VAL A 171 -8.73 17.78 -11.31
N SER A 172 -7.79 18.70 -11.23
CA SER A 172 -7.14 19.26 -12.40
C SER A 172 -5.93 18.41 -12.78
N LEU A 173 -5.59 18.40 -14.07
CA LEU A 173 -4.40 17.74 -14.62
C LEU A 173 -3.47 18.83 -15.17
N PRO A 174 -2.56 19.40 -14.34
CA PRO A 174 -1.80 20.62 -14.69
C PRO A 174 -0.96 20.47 -15.96
N VAL A 175 -0.43 19.28 -16.22
CA VAL A 175 0.42 19.00 -17.38
C VAL A 175 -0.34 19.17 -18.70
N ASN A 176 -1.65 18.97 -18.70
CA ASN A 176 -2.46 19.11 -19.90
C ASN A 176 -2.68 20.57 -20.31
N GLN A 177 -2.29 21.55 -19.46
CA GLN A 177 -2.37 22.98 -19.70
C GLN A 177 -3.73 23.46 -20.26
N ALA A 178 -4.76 22.63 -20.12
CA ALA A 178 -6.10 22.97 -20.56
C ALA A 178 -6.77 23.84 -19.48
N ALA A 179 -7.33 24.98 -19.89
CA ALA A 179 -8.19 25.79 -19.04
C ALA A 179 -9.56 25.10 -18.87
N THR A 180 -9.54 23.93 -18.21
CA THR A 180 -10.73 23.13 -17.96
C THR A 180 -11.12 23.20 -16.49
N GLU A 181 -12.38 22.94 -16.20
CA GLU A 181 -12.87 22.82 -14.81
C GLU A 181 -12.30 21.59 -14.08
N GLY A 182 -11.41 20.80 -14.70
CA GLY A 182 -10.90 19.54 -14.18
C GLY A 182 -11.78 18.36 -14.56
N VAL A 183 -11.37 17.16 -14.11
CA VAL A 183 -12.06 15.88 -14.40
C VAL A 183 -12.61 15.27 -13.12
N TRP A 184 -13.76 14.61 -13.21
CA TRP A 184 -14.35 13.88 -12.10
C TRP A 184 -13.77 12.46 -12.06
N ALA A 185 -13.01 12.17 -11.01
CA ALA A 185 -12.28 10.93 -10.81
C ALA A 185 -12.80 10.15 -9.59
N ARG A 186 -12.86 8.83 -9.69
CA ARG A 186 -13.09 7.96 -8.53
C ARG A 186 -11.85 7.99 -7.64
N LEU A 187 -12.06 7.90 -6.33
CA LEU A 187 -10.94 7.81 -5.37
C LEU A 187 -10.77 6.36 -4.90
N LEU A 188 -9.56 5.83 -5.05
CA LEU A 188 -9.17 4.53 -4.48
C LEU A 188 -9.05 4.66 -2.96
N GLN A 189 -9.67 3.73 -2.24
CA GLN A 189 -9.55 3.58 -0.80
C GLN A 189 -9.02 2.19 -0.49
N GLY A 190 -8.19 2.06 0.56
CA GLY A 190 -7.66 0.77 0.98
C GLY A 190 -8.73 -0.22 1.46
N TYR A 191 -9.88 0.29 1.89
CA TYR A 191 -11.04 -0.49 2.29
C TYR A 191 -12.31 0.32 2.02
N ALA A 192 -13.18 -0.17 1.13
CA ALA A 192 -14.41 0.50 0.74
C ALA A 192 -15.52 -0.52 0.47
N SER A 193 -16.69 -0.30 1.07
CA SER A 193 -17.89 -1.12 0.86
C SER A 193 -19.16 -0.27 1.07
N SER A 194 -20.33 -0.90 1.00
CA SER A 194 -21.62 -0.22 1.18
C SER A 194 -21.86 0.12 2.64
N GLY A 195 -21.75 1.41 3.00
CA GLY A 195 -22.01 1.93 4.32
C GLY A 195 -20.87 1.75 5.34
N PHE A 196 -19.73 1.15 4.95
CA PHE A 196 -18.55 1.02 5.80
C PHE A 196 -17.25 1.00 5.00
N GLY A 197 -16.13 1.29 5.64
CA GLY A 197 -14.80 1.35 5.03
C GLY A 197 -13.91 2.43 5.64
N ALA A 198 -12.73 2.63 5.05
CA ALA A 198 -11.88 3.77 5.36
C ALA A 198 -12.39 5.01 4.60
N PHE A 199 -12.53 6.14 5.28
CA PHE A 199 -13.03 7.37 4.69
C PHE A 199 -12.03 8.50 4.93
N PHE A 200 -10.99 8.54 4.10
CA PHE A 200 -9.95 9.56 4.12
C PHE A 200 -9.87 10.20 2.73
N LEU A 201 -10.49 11.35 2.59
CA LEU A 201 -10.40 12.15 1.36
C LEU A 201 -9.16 13.03 1.42
N PRO A 202 -8.47 13.25 0.29
CA PRO A 202 -7.45 14.30 0.21
C PRO A 202 -8.10 15.68 0.38
N GLU A 203 -7.33 16.67 0.77
CA GLU A 203 -7.83 18.04 0.89
C GLU A 203 -7.79 18.77 -0.47
N VAL A 204 -8.60 19.82 -0.62
CA VAL A 204 -8.52 20.67 -1.80
C VAL A 204 -7.15 21.34 -1.85
N GLY A 205 -6.49 21.24 -3.00
CA GLY A 205 -5.11 21.69 -3.22
C GLY A 205 -4.07 20.59 -3.08
N ASP A 206 -4.42 19.40 -2.56
CA ASP A 206 -3.48 18.29 -2.46
C ASP A 206 -3.09 17.75 -3.84
N GLU A 207 -1.81 17.40 -3.96
CA GLU A 207 -1.27 16.69 -5.11
C GLU A 207 -1.61 15.21 -5.04
N VAL A 208 -2.16 14.67 -6.12
CA VAL A 208 -2.62 13.28 -6.21
C VAL A 208 -2.09 12.60 -7.47
N ILE A 209 -1.98 11.28 -7.41
CA ILE A 209 -1.65 10.45 -8.57
C ILE A 209 -2.94 9.98 -9.22
N VAL A 210 -3.06 10.21 -10.53
CA VAL A 210 -4.22 9.85 -11.35
C VAL A 210 -3.81 8.81 -12.40
N GLY A 211 -4.52 7.70 -12.44
CA GLY A 211 -4.48 6.71 -13.50
C GLY A 211 -5.80 6.66 -14.26
N HIS A 212 -5.86 5.90 -15.34
CA HIS A 212 -7.05 5.74 -16.16
C HIS A 212 -7.37 4.27 -16.35
N LEU A 213 -8.63 3.87 -16.12
CA LEU A 213 -9.05 2.49 -16.34
C LEU A 213 -9.01 2.17 -17.84
N ASN A 214 -8.27 1.11 -18.20
CA ASN A 214 -8.03 0.72 -19.59
C ASN A 214 -7.47 1.87 -20.46
N ASP A 215 -6.67 2.76 -19.86
CA ASP A 215 -6.13 3.97 -20.51
C ASP A 215 -7.22 4.91 -21.10
N ASP A 216 -8.47 4.78 -20.65
CA ASP A 216 -9.60 5.58 -21.14
C ASP A 216 -9.67 6.94 -20.41
N PRO A 217 -9.51 8.06 -21.13
CA PRO A 217 -9.55 9.41 -20.54
C PRO A 217 -10.85 9.73 -19.79
N CYS A 218 -11.95 9.05 -20.12
CA CYS A 218 -13.25 9.26 -19.48
C CYS A 218 -13.38 8.54 -18.13
N HIS A 219 -12.40 7.68 -17.76
CA HIS A 219 -12.45 6.86 -16.56
C HIS A 219 -11.22 7.06 -15.64
N PRO A 220 -10.95 8.32 -15.18
CA PRO A 220 -9.86 8.60 -14.28
C PRO A 220 -10.11 8.03 -12.88
N VAL A 221 -9.02 7.60 -12.23
CA VAL A 221 -9.01 7.11 -10.85
C VAL A 221 -7.86 7.76 -10.11
N VAL A 222 -8.15 8.42 -8.99
CA VAL A 222 -7.15 8.91 -8.04
C VAL A 222 -6.65 7.73 -7.20
N LEU A 223 -5.37 7.46 -7.25
CA LEU A 223 -4.72 6.35 -6.53
C LEU A 223 -4.31 6.72 -5.10
N GLY A 224 -4.10 8.00 -4.81
CA GLY A 224 -3.74 8.54 -3.52
C GLY A 224 -3.07 9.89 -3.62
N ALA A 225 -2.86 10.54 -2.46
CA ALA A 225 -2.10 11.78 -2.34
C ALA A 225 -0.61 11.50 -2.14
N VAL A 226 0.24 12.47 -2.49
CA VAL A 226 1.70 12.38 -2.34
C VAL A 226 2.24 13.56 -1.56
N TYR A 227 3.28 13.30 -0.77
CA TYR A 227 4.03 14.37 -0.12
C TYR A 227 5.03 15.00 -1.10
N SER A 228 5.33 16.27 -0.89
CA SER A 228 6.30 17.02 -1.69
C SER A 228 7.05 18.04 -0.81
N ALA A 229 7.94 18.81 -1.39
CA ALA A 229 8.62 19.89 -0.69
C ALA A 229 7.66 21.00 -0.20
N SER A 230 6.51 21.16 -0.86
CA SER A 230 5.46 22.11 -0.48
C SER A 230 4.37 21.48 0.40
N HIS A 231 4.16 20.18 0.29
CA HIS A 231 3.22 19.38 1.11
C HIS A 231 4.00 18.38 1.94
N VAL A 232 4.66 18.88 2.98
CA VAL A 232 5.56 18.07 3.83
C VAL A 232 4.79 17.09 4.72
N PRO A 233 5.33 15.89 4.99
CA PRO A 233 4.72 14.96 5.91
C PRO A 233 4.65 15.52 7.35
N PRO A 234 3.74 15.00 8.21
CA PRO A 234 3.58 15.48 9.58
C PRO A 234 4.79 15.20 10.50
N TYR A 235 5.64 14.26 10.11
CA TYR A 235 6.89 13.91 10.80
C TYR A 235 8.05 13.90 9.81
N THR A 236 9.24 14.18 10.32
CA THR A 236 10.49 14.08 9.55
C THR A 236 10.74 12.62 9.17
N MET A 237 11.12 12.37 7.91
CA MET A 237 11.54 11.04 7.47
C MET A 237 12.93 10.73 8.02
N GLU A 238 13.03 9.66 8.80
CA GLU A 238 14.27 9.22 9.43
C GLU A 238 14.56 7.76 9.08
N ALA A 239 15.86 7.42 9.00
CA ALA A 239 16.28 6.08 8.62
C ALA A 239 15.76 4.95 9.54
N PRO A 240 15.65 5.11 10.87
CA PRO A 240 15.07 4.09 11.75
C PRO A 240 13.59 3.83 11.47
N ASN A 241 12.87 4.84 10.95
CA ASN A 241 11.43 4.75 10.66
C ASN A 241 10.60 4.29 11.87
N ASP A 242 10.91 4.83 13.05
CA ASP A 242 10.26 4.41 14.30
C ASP A 242 8.86 5.00 14.49
N THR A 243 8.51 6.08 13.77
CA THR A 243 7.23 6.75 13.89
C THR A 243 6.28 6.34 12.78
N LYS A 244 5.07 5.86 13.13
CA LYS A 244 3.92 5.69 12.23
C LYS A 244 2.75 6.48 12.79
N ALA A 245 2.03 7.22 11.95
CA ALA A 245 0.91 8.02 12.47
C ALA A 245 -0.17 8.30 11.43
N ILE A 246 -1.37 8.53 11.93
CA ILE A 246 -2.45 9.20 11.22
C ILE A 246 -2.64 10.55 11.89
N VAL A 247 -2.47 11.63 11.13
CA VAL A 247 -2.62 13.00 11.61
C VAL A 247 -3.68 13.70 10.74
N THR A 248 -4.77 14.15 11.36
CA THR A 248 -5.81 14.88 10.66
C THR A 248 -5.47 16.35 10.50
N ARG A 249 -6.20 17.07 9.63
CA ARG A 249 -6.05 18.52 9.44
C ARG A 249 -6.17 19.31 10.76
N ALA A 250 -7.08 18.91 11.63
CA ALA A 250 -7.25 19.51 12.95
C ALA A 250 -6.21 19.06 13.99
N ARG A 251 -5.20 18.27 13.58
CA ARG A 251 -4.15 17.75 14.47
C ARG A 251 -4.64 16.74 15.53
N HIS A 252 -5.70 15.98 15.22
CA HIS A 252 -5.93 14.73 15.93
C HIS A 252 -4.89 13.72 15.47
N VAL A 253 -4.30 13.01 16.42
CA VAL A 253 -3.18 12.10 16.17
C VAL A 253 -3.51 10.71 16.70
N LEU A 254 -3.28 9.70 15.86
CA LEU A 254 -3.05 8.31 16.27
C LEU A 254 -1.62 7.98 15.87
N ALA A 255 -0.74 7.76 16.85
CA ALA A 255 0.68 7.51 16.60
C ALA A 255 1.15 6.20 17.27
N PHE A 256 2.09 5.56 16.60
CA PHE A 256 2.85 4.41 17.08
C PHE A 256 4.33 4.80 17.11
N ASP A 257 4.96 4.61 18.25
CA ASP A 257 6.41 4.77 18.42
C ASP A 257 7.02 3.37 18.63
N GLU A 258 7.63 2.86 17.58
CA GLU A 258 8.23 1.51 17.56
C GLU A 258 9.43 1.39 18.53
N LYS A 259 10.18 2.48 18.70
CA LYS A 259 11.34 2.51 19.57
C LYS A 259 10.94 2.41 21.05
N ASN A 260 9.96 3.21 21.45
CA ASN A 260 9.48 3.27 22.82
C ASN A 260 8.31 2.30 23.08
N LYS A 261 7.82 1.63 22.02
CA LYS A 261 6.67 0.70 22.06
C LYS A 261 5.44 1.35 22.67
N THR A 262 5.11 2.55 22.19
CA THR A 262 3.94 3.28 22.66
C THR A 262 2.91 3.45 21.56
N ILE A 263 1.63 3.43 21.96
CA ILE A 263 0.50 3.85 21.14
C ILE A 263 -0.13 5.06 21.80
N THR A 264 -0.27 6.15 21.03
CA THR A 264 -0.79 7.41 21.54
C THR A 264 -1.98 7.88 20.69
N VAL A 265 -3.09 8.20 21.33
CA VAL A 265 -4.21 8.94 20.75
C VAL A 265 -4.25 10.31 21.41
N THR A 266 -4.14 11.39 20.62
CA THR A 266 -4.09 12.76 21.16
C THR A 266 -5.00 13.69 20.37
N THR A 267 -5.70 14.57 21.09
CA THR A 267 -6.45 15.69 20.51
C THR A 267 -5.63 16.98 20.55
N PRO A 268 -5.97 18.02 19.76
CA PRO A 268 -5.29 19.32 19.80
C PRO A 268 -5.23 19.96 21.19
N ALA A 269 -6.26 19.74 22.00
CA ALA A 269 -6.33 20.22 23.38
C ALA A 269 -5.56 19.33 24.38
N LYS A 270 -4.79 18.34 23.90
CA LYS A 270 -3.98 17.42 24.72
C LYS A 270 -4.78 16.46 25.60
N ASN A 271 -6.03 16.16 25.25
CA ASN A 271 -6.65 14.96 25.78
C ASN A 271 -5.94 13.76 25.15
N GLN A 272 -5.57 12.76 25.97
CA GLN A 272 -4.73 11.65 25.46
C GLN A 272 -5.08 10.31 26.08
N ILE A 273 -4.83 9.27 25.29
CA ILE A 273 -4.74 7.88 25.74
C ILE A 273 -3.36 7.39 25.31
N VAL A 274 -2.58 6.86 26.25
CA VAL A 274 -1.25 6.32 26.01
C VAL A 274 -1.19 4.90 26.53
N LEU A 275 -0.79 3.97 25.65
CA LEU A 275 -0.38 2.63 26.03
C LEU A 275 1.15 2.61 25.91
N ASP A 276 1.82 2.29 26.99
CA ASP A 276 3.28 2.36 27.10
C ASP A 276 3.83 1.05 27.66
N ASP A 277 4.35 0.20 26.76
CA ASP A 277 4.94 -1.09 27.15
C ASP A 277 6.25 -0.90 27.92
N THR A 278 7.07 0.08 27.51
CA THR A 278 8.37 0.35 28.15
C THR A 278 8.17 0.96 29.54
N GLY A 279 7.20 1.85 29.70
CA GLY A 279 6.82 2.44 30.98
C GLY A 279 5.83 1.59 31.78
N GLU A 280 5.47 0.40 31.30
CA GLU A 280 4.52 -0.54 31.91
C GLU A 280 3.23 0.16 32.39
N SER A 281 2.65 1.03 31.54
CA SER A 281 1.50 1.84 31.96
C SER A 281 0.49 2.10 30.86
N ILE A 282 -0.76 2.29 31.28
CA ILE A 282 -1.85 2.82 30.48
C ILE A 282 -2.32 4.11 31.13
N LEU A 283 -2.37 5.20 30.36
CA LEU A 283 -2.78 6.52 30.83
C LEU A 283 -3.97 7.02 30.01
N VAL A 284 -5.02 7.45 30.67
CA VAL A 284 -6.08 8.29 30.10
C VAL A 284 -6.03 9.62 30.81
N GLN A 285 -5.83 10.72 30.09
CA GLN A 285 -5.68 12.04 30.67
C GLN A 285 -6.38 13.10 29.84
N ASP A 286 -7.03 14.05 30.49
CA ASP A 286 -7.62 15.21 29.84
C ASP A 286 -6.72 16.46 29.90
N GLN A 287 -7.12 17.50 29.19
CA GLN A 287 -6.43 18.80 29.16
C GLN A 287 -6.39 19.55 30.48
N HIS A 288 -7.21 19.14 31.47
CA HIS A 288 -7.34 19.78 32.75
C HIS A 288 -6.54 19.08 33.88
N GLY A 289 -5.87 17.98 33.56
CA GLY A 289 -5.07 17.19 34.48
C GLY A 289 -5.84 16.09 35.20
N ASN A 290 -7.09 15.85 34.84
CA ASN A 290 -7.79 14.64 35.31
C ASN A 290 -7.19 13.42 34.64
N SER A 291 -6.92 12.37 35.40
CA SER A 291 -6.29 11.18 34.85
C SER A 291 -6.72 9.88 35.54
N VAL A 292 -6.67 8.80 34.74
CA VAL A 292 -6.69 7.42 35.22
C VAL A 292 -5.42 6.77 34.68
N LYS A 293 -4.56 6.30 35.61
CA LYS A 293 -3.33 5.61 35.27
C LYS A 293 -3.33 4.20 35.85
N LEU A 294 -3.09 3.21 34.99
CA LEU A 294 -2.83 1.83 35.35
C LEU A 294 -1.32 1.61 35.25
N SER A 295 -0.70 0.98 36.25
CA SER A 295 0.73 0.70 36.28
C SER A 295 1.03 -0.49 37.17
N ALA A 296 2.29 -0.92 37.26
CA ALA A 296 2.74 -1.99 38.14
C ALA A 296 2.43 -1.72 39.63
N THR A 297 2.25 -0.44 40.01
CA THR A 297 1.90 -0.04 41.38
C THR A 297 0.41 -0.01 41.64
N GLY A 298 -0.45 -0.26 40.62
CA GLY A 298 -1.89 -0.27 40.71
C GLY A 298 -2.59 0.77 39.85
N ILE A 299 -3.81 1.11 40.19
CA ILE A 299 -4.66 2.07 39.50
C ILE A 299 -4.76 3.36 40.32
N ALA A 300 -4.42 4.47 39.70
CA ALA A 300 -4.54 5.82 40.28
C ALA A 300 -5.55 6.64 39.48
N CYS A 301 -6.56 7.17 40.17
CA CYS A 301 -7.50 8.17 39.68
C CYS A 301 -7.14 9.52 40.30
N THR A 302 -6.80 10.51 39.50
CA THR A 302 -6.37 11.83 39.99
C THR A 302 -7.17 12.93 39.33
N SER A 303 -7.64 13.89 40.11
CA SER A 303 -8.29 15.11 39.64
C SER A 303 -7.82 16.31 40.45
N PRO A 304 -7.48 17.45 39.82
CA PRO A 304 -7.26 18.70 40.52
C PRO A 304 -8.52 19.33 41.08
N LYS A 305 -9.68 18.74 40.83
CA LYS A 305 -11.01 19.17 41.32
C LYS A 305 -11.74 17.98 41.95
N ASP A 306 -12.98 17.78 41.58
CA ASP A 306 -13.83 16.77 42.18
C ASP A 306 -13.76 15.42 41.45
N ILE A 307 -13.90 14.34 42.18
CA ILE A 307 -14.19 13.00 41.67
C ILE A 307 -15.58 12.61 42.19
N THR A 308 -16.55 12.42 41.29
CA THR A 308 -17.90 12.02 41.63
C THR A 308 -18.17 10.59 41.16
N LEU A 309 -18.60 9.73 42.09
CA LEU A 309 -19.02 8.36 41.77
C LEU A 309 -20.53 8.27 41.99
N THR A 310 -21.32 8.04 40.96
CA THR A 310 -22.78 7.91 41.03
C THR A 310 -23.22 6.62 40.36
N ALA A 311 -24.05 5.84 41.03
CA ALA A 311 -24.62 4.62 40.48
C ALA A 311 -26.11 4.56 40.76
N GLN A 312 -26.93 4.09 39.81
CA GLN A 312 -28.34 3.76 40.03
C GLN A 312 -28.50 2.49 40.87
N GLY A 313 -27.55 1.60 40.86
CA GLY A 313 -27.47 0.41 41.71
C GLY A 313 -26.60 0.64 42.94
N SER A 314 -25.60 -0.18 43.17
CA SER A 314 -24.73 -0.14 44.34
C SER A 314 -23.31 0.28 43.96
N ILE A 315 -22.64 0.99 44.86
CA ILE A 315 -21.18 1.17 44.86
C ILE A 315 -20.62 0.28 45.97
N ARG A 316 -19.67 -0.60 45.65
CA ARG A 316 -19.01 -1.51 46.59
C ARG A 316 -17.52 -1.24 46.59
N LEU A 317 -16.94 -1.01 47.77
CA LEU A 317 -15.49 -0.88 47.96
C LEU A 317 -15.04 -2.05 48.85
N SER A 318 -14.08 -2.83 48.37
CA SER A 318 -13.52 -3.97 49.07
C SER A 318 -12.01 -4.01 48.85
N ALA A 319 -11.26 -4.23 49.91
CA ALA A 319 -9.82 -4.40 49.89
C ALA A 319 -9.39 -5.48 50.90
N ASP A 320 -8.38 -6.26 50.54
CA ASP A 320 -7.84 -7.32 51.42
C ASP A 320 -7.04 -6.73 52.61
N MET A 321 -6.49 -5.54 52.45
CA MET A 321 -5.66 -4.90 53.48
C MET A 321 -6.40 -3.77 54.17
N SER A 322 -6.60 -2.63 53.52
CA SER A 322 -7.20 -1.46 54.11
C SER A 322 -8.00 -0.62 53.12
N ILE A 323 -9.04 0.06 53.60
CA ILE A 323 -9.71 1.15 52.92
C ILE A 323 -9.53 2.40 53.82
N GLU A 324 -8.86 3.41 53.26
CA GLU A 324 -8.60 4.68 53.95
C GLU A 324 -9.49 5.78 53.36
N LEU A 325 -10.24 6.51 54.21
CA LEU A 325 -11.00 7.68 53.83
C LEU A 325 -10.45 8.87 54.64
N ALA A 326 -9.77 9.78 53.95
CA ALA A 326 -9.17 10.96 54.58
C ALA A 326 -9.67 12.23 53.85
N ALA A 327 -10.14 13.20 54.58
CA ALA A 327 -10.53 14.51 54.10
C ALA A 327 -9.98 15.60 55.02
N GLN A 328 -9.59 16.74 54.47
CA GLN A 328 -9.16 17.89 55.27
C GLN A 328 -10.36 18.61 55.93
N ALA A 329 -11.54 18.48 55.34
CA ALA A 329 -12.78 19.04 55.86
C ALA A 329 -13.68 17.93 56.45
N ASP A 330 -14.64 17.47 55.73
CA ASP A 330 -15.68 16.56 56.21
C ASP A 330 -15.66 15.21 55.51
N VAL A 331 -15.89 14.12 56.25
CA VAL A 331 -16.35 12.83 55.75
C VAL A 331 -17.80 12.64 56.18
N LYS A 332 -18.75 12.60 55.25
CA LYS A 332 -20.18 12.43 55.50
C LYS A 332 -20.68 11.09 54.95
N ALA A 333 -21.31 10.30 55.82
CA ALA A 333 -22.01 9.09 55.40
C ALA A 333 -23.53 9.29 55.74
N THR A 334 -24.40 9.18 54.73
CA THR A 334 -25.83 9.36 54.89
C THR A 334 -26.56 8.22 54.17
N GLY A 335 -27.52 7.61 54.79
CA GLY A 335 -28.35 6.55 54.23
C GLY A 335 -29.53 6.23 55.12
N LEU A 336 -30.44 5.39 54.67
CA LEU A 336 -31.51 4.86 55.47
C LEU A 336 -30.95 4.09 56.67
N ASN A 337 -29.91 3.29 56.44
CA ASN A 337 -29.13 2.60 57.47
C ASN A 337 -27.64 2.82 57.22
N VAL A 338 -26.90 3.13 58.28
CA VAL A 338 -25.43 3.16 58.29
C VAL A 338 -24.97 2.14 59.31
N GLN A 339 -24.28 1.10 58.89
CA GLN A 339 -23.76 0.02 59.76
C GLN A 339 -22.23 0.06 59.70
N CYS A 340 -21.63 0.13 60.92
CA CYS A 340 -20.17 0.03 61.09
C CYS A 340 -19.89 -1.16 62.00
N GLU A 341 -19.20 -2.17 61.53
CA GLU A 341 -18.87 -3.41 62.24
C GLU A 341 -17.36 -3.64 62.21
N ALA A 342 -16.78 -3.97 63.36
CA ALA A 342 -15.35 -4.32 63.46
C ALA A 342 -15.18 -5.58 64.30
N GLN A 343 -14.37 -6.52 63.83
CA GLN A 343 -14.12 -7.78 64.55
C GLN A 343 -13.25 -7.60 65.80
N VAL A 344 -12.36 -6.62 65.81
CA VAL A 344 -11.39 -6.43 66.89
C VAL A 344 -11.64 -5.15 67.67
N GLY A 345 -11.79 -4.03 67.00
CA GLY A 345 -11.95 -2.75 67.69
C GLY A 345 -12.54 -1.68 66.79
N PHE A 346 -13.42 -0.87 67.39
CA PHE A 346 -13.99 0.34 66.78
C PHE A 346 -13.56 1.54 67.63
N SER A 347 -12.97 2.56 67.02
CA SER A 347 -12.62 3.80 67.70
C SER A 347 -13.24 5.01 67.01
N GLY A 348 -14.06 5.74 67.72
CA GLY A 348 -14.59 7.05 67.32
C GLY A 348 -14.06 8.13 68.22
N LYS A 349 -13.30 9.11 67.69
CA LYS A 349 -12.70 10.19 68.49
C LYS A 349 -12.99 11.55 67.86
N GLY A 350 -13.57 12.47 68.59
CA GLY A 350 -13.64 13.89 68.24
C GLY A 350 -12.70 14.70 69.09
N ALA A 351 -11.95 15.66 68.54
CA ALA A 351 -11.05 16.52 69.29
C ALA A 351 -11.77 17.56 70.16
N ALA A 352 -12.93 18.03 69.69
CA ALA A 352 -13.76 19.00 70.39
C ALA A 352 -15.07 18.35 70.89
N THR A 353 -15.80 17.67 70.02
CA THR A 353 -17.09 17.04 70.37
C THR A 353 -17.18 15.66 69.70
N ALA A 354 -17.83 14.74 70.37
CA ALA A 354 -18.33 13.48 69.80
C ALA A 354 -19.78 13.33 70.27
N GLU A 355 -20.74 13.23 69.35
CA GLU A 355 -22.12 13.10 69.62
C GLU A 355 -22.68 11.77 69.11
N LEU A 356 -23.45 11.07 69.95
CA LEU A 356 -24.21 9.92 69.54
C LEU A 356 -25.67 10.17 70.05
N SER A 357 -26.57 10.49 69.13
CA SER A 357 -27.96 10.82 69.42
C SER A 357 -28.92 10.06 68.53
N ALA A 358 -30.09 9.77 69.04
CA ALA A 358 -31.25 9.21 68.35
C ALA A 358 -32.54 9.82 68.80
N SER A 359 -33.49 10.00 67.88
CA SER A 359 -34.87 10.41 68.23
C SER A 359 -35.69 9.32 68.97
N GLY A 360 -35.26 8.09 68.90
CA GLY A 360 -35.82 6.93 69.56
C GLY A 360 -34.93 6.44 70.70
N GLN A 361 -34.24 5.31 70.48
CA GLN A 361 -33.43 4.66 71.51
C GLN A 361 -31.96 4.62 71.12
N THR A 362 -31.05 4.97 72.01
CA THR A 362 -29.60 4.75 71.91
C THR A 362 -29.23 3.64 72.88
N ILE A 363 -28.64 2.56 72.38
CA ILE A 363 -28.16 1.44 73.18
C ILE A 363 -26.64 1.42 73.18
N VAL A 364 -26.01 1.46 74.35
CA VAL A 364 -24.57 1.22 74.53
C VAL A 364 -24.45 0.02 75.46
N GLN A 365 -23.78 -1.06 74.93
CA GLN A 365 -23.70 -2.31 75.68
C GLN A 365 -22.24 -2.81 75.62
N GLY A 366 -21.71 -3.31 76.70
CA GLY A 366 -20.40 -3.89 76.85
C GLY A 366 -20.22 -4.58 78.20
N ALA A 367 -19.23 -5.45 78.34
CA ALA A 367 -18.90 -6.05 79.62
C ALA A 367 -18.45 -5.00 80.64
N MET A 368 -17.92 -3.85 80.22
CA MET A 368 -17.62 -2.69 80.98
C MET A 368 -17.91 -1.44 80.14
N VAL A 369 -18.68 -0.49 80.68
CA VAL A 369 -18.94 0.82 80.10
C VAL A 369 -18.40 1.87 81.03
N MET A 370 -17.42 2.66 80.63
CA MET A 370 -16.85 3.76 81.39
C MET A 370 -17.35 5.12 80.82
N ILE A 371 -17.99 5.93 81.63
CA ILE A 371 -18.44 7.29 81.30
C ILE A 371 -17.75 8.23 82.31
N ASN A 372 -16.89 9.09 81.77
CA ASN A 372 -16.17 10.08 82.61
C ASN A 372 -16.84 11.44 82.51
#